data_ff517fb3f719e56a515ecedd0f1d2caa
#
_entry.id   ff517fb3f719e56a515ecedd0f1d2caa
#
_cell.length_a   1.000
_cell.length_b   1.000
_cell.length_c   1.000
_cell.angle_alpha   90.00
_cell.angle_beta   90.00
_cell.angle_gamma   90.00
#
_symmetry.space_group_name_H-M   'P 1'
#
loop_
_entity.id
_entity.type
_entity.pdbx_description
1 polymer ?
#
loop_
_entity_poly.entity_id
_entity_poly.type
_entity_poly.pdbx_seq_one_letter_code
_entity_poly.pdbx_strand_id
1 'polypeptide(L)'
;MQSIKNIIFDLGGIFLDIHYQLTKDAFINLGIENFDELFSQHHANNLFEDLETGKISEQTFYQLFRNEANVYLSDEQIKTAWNALLGRFPLERLDWLKQIKEKYNIYLFSNTNQIHYDAFMKIYETETGKNDFNNHFLKAYYSQNIGLRKPYPASFLYIINEQNLVPE
;
A
#
# COMPACT_ATOMS: atom_id res chain seq x y z
N MET A 1 9.36 -10.17 -32.21
CA MET A 1 8.97 -10.02 -30.79
C MET A 1 8.57 -8.57 -30.60
N GLN A 2 7.37 -8.31 -30.12
CA GLN A 2 7.01 -6.95 -29.72
C GLN A 2 7.88 -6.58 -28.52
N SER A 3 8.42 -5.37 -28.50
CA SER A 3 9.24 -4.90 -27.36
C SER A 3 8.31 -4.39 -26.27
N ILE A 4 8.54 -4.79 -25.02
CA ILE A 4 7.84 -4.23 -23.84
C ILE A 4 7.98 -2.71 -23.88
N LYS A 5 6.86 -2.01 -23.72
CA LYS A 5 6.83 -0.53 -23.71
C LYS A 5 6.34 0.02 -22.37
N ASN A 6 5.49 -0.72 -21.68
CA ASN A 6 4.80 -0.28 -20.48
C ASN A 6 5.07 -1.26 -19.33
N ILE A 7 5.35 -0.75 -18.13
CA ILE A 7 5.58 -1.55 -16.93
C ILE A 7 4.70 -0.98 -15.80
N ILE A 8 3.95 -1.85 -15.15
CA ILE A 8 3.20 -1.51 -13.94
C ILE A 8 3.94 -2.14 -12.76
N PHE A 9 4.48 -1.30 -11.88
CA PHE A 9 5.21 -1.73 -10.68
C PHE A 9 4.29 -1.83 -9.48
N ASP A 10 4.60 -2.75 -8.56
CA ASP A 10 4.12 -2.69 -7.19
C ASP A 10 4.97 -1.72 -6.37
N LEU A 11 4.48 -1.31 -5.19
CA LEU A 11 5.20 -0.48 -4.24
C LEU A 11 5.92 -1.32 -3.18
N GLY A 12 5.14 -2.09 -2.41
CA GLY A 12 5.63 -2.86 -1.28
C GLY A 12 6.59 -3.98 -1.68
N GLY A 13 7.76 -4.06 -1.03
CA GLY A 13 8.82 -4.99 -1.39
C GLY A 13 9.62 -4.60 -2.64
N ILE A 14 9.14 -3.63 -3.44
CA ILE A 14 9.83 -3.14 -4.64
C ILE A 14 10.55 -1.81 -4.34
N PHE A 15 9.83 -0.77 -3.98
CA PHE A 15 10.39 0.56 -3.69
C PHE A 15 10.33 0.92 -2.22
N LEU A 16 9.43 0.32 -1.47
CA LEU A 16 9.25 0.48 -0.03
C LEU A 16 9.47 -0.87 0.65
N ASP A 17 10.39 -0.95 1.59
CA ASP A 17 10.58 -2.16 2.39
C ASP A 17 9.33 -2.40 3.27
N ILE A 18 8.89 -3.66 3.37
CA ILE A 18 7.71 -4.06 4.12
C ILE A 18 8.07 -5.17 5.11
N HIS A 19 7.70 -4.98 6.37
CA HIS A 19 8.02 -5.87 7.48
C HIS A 19 6.75 -6.28 8.24
N TYR A 20 5.95 -7.17 7.69
CA TYR A 20 4.66 -7.61 8.27
C TYR A 20 4.77 -8.07 9.73
N GLN A 21 5.89 -8.68 10.10
CA GLN A 21 6.10 -9.14 11.48
C GLN A 21 6.07 -7.98 12.48
N LEU A 22 6.56 -6.80 12.12
CA LEU A 22 6.58 -5.64 13.02
C LEU A 22 5.17 -5.15 13.37
N THR A 23 4.23 -5.18 12.43
CA THR A 23 2.83 -4.86 12.72
C THR A 23 2.20 -5.90 13.64
N LYS A 24 2.45 -7.19 13.38
CA LYS A 24 1.98 -8.26 14.26
C LYS A 24 2.50 -8.08 15.68
N ASP A 25 3.81 -7.91 15.84
CA ASP A 25 4.44 -7.73 17.15
C ASP A 25 3.92 -6.48 17.86
N ALA A 26 3.68 -5.39 17.13
CA ALA A 26 3.13 -4.17 17.67
C ALA A 26 1.70 -4.39 18.23
N PHE A 27 0.84 -5.12 17.52
CA PHE A 27 -0.50 -5.43 18.04
C PHE A 27 -0.49 -6.43 19.18
N ILE A 28 0.37 -7.45 19.16
CA ILE A 28 0.56 -8.36 20.29
C ILE A 28 0.98 -7.59 21.55
N ASN A 29 1.91 -6.64 21.41
CA ASN A 29 2.36 -5.77 22.52
C ASN A 29 1.23 -4.85 23.06
N LEU A 30 0.20 -4.59 22.24
CA LEU A 30 -1.01 -3.88 22.65
C LEU A 30 -2.11 -4.81 23.21
N GLY A 31 -1.82 -6.10 23.37
CA GLY A 31 -2.72 -7.08 23.99
C GLY A 31 -3.60 -7.87 23.01
N ILE A 32 -3.32 -7.81 21.71
CA ILE A 32 -4.03 -8.59 20.69
C ILE A 32 -3.23 -9.86 20.38
N GLU A 33 -3.33 -10.88 21.24
CA GLU A 33 -2.53 -12.09 21.15
C GLU A 33 -2.88 -12.96 19.91
N ASN A 34 -4.14 -12.94 19.48
CA ASN A 34 -4.64 -13.72 18.34
C ASN A 34 -4.64 -12.92 17.00
N PHE A 35 -3.68 -12.02 16.83
CA PHE A 35 -3.60 -11.15 15.64
C PHE A 35 -3.68 -11.91 14.32
N ASP A 36 -3.01 -13.06 14.20
CA ASP A 36 -3.01 -13.87 12.97
C ASP A 36 -4.40 -14.43 12.64
N GLU A 37 -5.20 -14.79 13.64
CA GLU A 37 -6.56 -15.29 13.44
C GLU A 37 -7.49 -14.19 12.97
N LEU A 38 -7.36 -13.01 13.56
CA LEU A 38 -8.19 -11.85 13.23
C LEU A 38 -7.79 -11.20 11.88
N PHE A 39 -6.50 -11.24 11.53
CA PHE A 39 -5.94 -10.39 10.49
C PHE A 39 -5.05 -11.12 9.48
N SER A 40 -5.17 -12.46 9.32
CA SER A 40 -4.36 -13.19 8.36
C SER A 40 -4.58 -12.69 6.92
N GLN A 41 -3.52 -12.68 6.12
CA GLN A 41 -3.59 -12.29 4.69
C GLN A 41 -4.61 -13.11 3.89
N HIS A 42 -4.93 -14.33 4.35
CA HIS A 42 -5.85 -15.26 3.66
C HIS A 42 -7.31 -15.13 4.11
N HIS A 43 -7.54 -14.49 5.23
CA HIS A 43 -8.87 -14.22 5.78
C HIS A 43 -9.02 -12.72 6.07
N ALA A 44 -8.55 -11.89 5.14
CA ALA A 44 -8.89 -10.48 5.20
C ALA A 44 -10.42 -10.41 5.23
N ASN A 45 -10.97 -10.19 6.43
CA ASN A 45 -12.36 -9.85 6.56
C ASN A 45 -12.61 -8.58 5.77
N ASN A 46 -13.85 -8.27 5.50
CA ASN A 46 -14.23 -7.11 4.70
C ASN A 46 -13.61 -5.80 5.23
N LEU A 47 -13.26 -5.73 6.52
CA LEU A 47 -12.69 -4.54 7.16
C LEU A 47 -11.43 -4.02 6.45
N PHE A 48 -10.44 -4.90 6.20
CA PHE A 48 -9.20 -4.49 5.53
C PHE A 48 -9.38 -4.25 4.04
N GLU A 49 -10.20 -5.08 3.38
CA GLU A 49 -10.53 -4.87 1.98
C GLU A 49 -11.30 -3.57 1.78
N ASP A 50 -12.24 -3.25 2.66
CA ASP A 50 -13.02 -2.03 2.61
C ASP A 50 -12.16 -0.79 2.89
N LEU A 51 -11.17 -0.89 3.78
CA LEU A 51 -10.18 0.17 3.98
C LEU A 51 -9.28 0.33 2.75
N GLU A 52 -8.74 -0.77 2.20
CA GLU A 52 -7.87 -0.75 1.02
C GLU A 52 -8.58 -0.34 -0.27
N THR A 53 -9.89 -0.48 -0.33
CA THR A 53 -10.70 -0.03 -1.47
C THR A 53 -11.38 1.33 -1.23
N GLY A 54 -11.06 1.98 -0.10
CA GLY A 54 -11.60 3.30 0.24
C GLY A 54 -13.10 3.33 0.52
N LYS A 55 -13.73 2.17 0.76
CA LYS A 55 -15.16 2.09 1.11
C LYS A 55 -15.45 2.59 2.53
N ILE A 56 -14.45 2.49 3.41
CA ILE A 56 -14.54 3.03 4.77
C ILE A 56 -13.45 4.05 5.02
N SER A 57 -13.75 5.02 5.88
CA SER A 57 -12.78 6.03 6.31
C SER A 57 -11.81 5.46 7.36
N GLU A 58 -10.69 6.15 7.56
CA GLU A 58 -9.75 5.89 8.66
C GLU A 58 -10.47 5.82 10.02
N GLN A 59 -11.36 6.77 10.29
CA GLN A 59 -12.12 6.83 11.54
C GLN A 59 -13.05 5.61 11.72
N THR A 60 -13.72 5.21 10.64
CA THR A 60 -14.58 4.02 10.65
C THR A 60 -13.75 2.76 10.86
N PHE A 61 -12.58 2.69 10.24
CA PHE A 61 -11.64 1.58 10.43
C PHE A 61 -11.26 1.41 11.91
N TYR A 62 -10.84 2.48 12.59
CA TYR A 62 -10.46 2.39 14.00
C TYR A 62 -11.62 1.95 14.91
N GLN A 63 -12.83 2.41 14.62
CA GLN A 63 -14.01 1.99 15.39
C GLN A 63 -14.32 0.50 15.20
N LEU A 64 -14.34 0.04 13.94
CA LEU A 64 -14.61 -1.36 13.61
C LEU A 64 -13.50 -2.28 14.12
N PHE A 65 -12.23 -1.86 14.00
CA PHE A 65 -11.08 -2.59 14.52
C PHE A 65 -11.20 -2.83 16.04
N ARG A 66 -11.51 -1.80 16.82
CA ARG A 66 -11.71 -1.93 18.26
C ARG A 66 -12.84 -2.90 18.61
N ASN A 67 -13.94 -2.82 17.89
CA ASN A 67 -15.10 -3.70 18.11
C ASN A 67 -14.74 -5.16 17.82
N GLU A 68 -14.05 -5.41 16.70
CA GLU A 68 -13.71 -6.76 16.27
C GLU A 68 -12.65 -7.40 17.16
N ALA A 69 -11.62 -6.65 17.51
CA ALA A 69 -10.56 -7.11 18.41
C ALA A 69 -10.97 -7.08 19.89
N ASN A 70 -12.13 -6.49 20.22
CA ASN A 70 -12.63 -6.29 21.58
C ASN A 70 -11.59 -5.62 22.51
N VAL A 71 -11.01 -4.52 22.03
CA VAL A 71 -9.94 -3.79 22.75
C VAL A 71 -10.26 -2.31 22.93
N TYR A 72 -9.67 -1.73 23.98
CA TYR A 72 -9.73 -0.28 24.26
C TYR A 72 -8.40 0.37 23.86
N LEU A 73 -8.20 0.58 22.55
CA LEU A 73 -7.03 1.26 22.00
C LEU A 73 -7.41 2.63 21.44
N SER A 74 -6.54 3.61 21.59
CA SER A 74 -6.68 4.89 20.90
C SER A 74 -6.44 4.76 19.41
N ASP A 75 -6.95 5.70 18.62
CA ASP A 75 -6.68 5.77 17.17
C ASP A 75 -5.17 5.81 16.89
N GLU A 76 -4.41 6.57 17.68
CA GLU A 76 -2.96 6.67 17.54
C GLU A 76 -2.22 5.36 17.83
N GLN A 77 -2.67 4.58 18.80
CA GLN A 77 -2.11 3.25 19.08
C GLN A 77 -2.33 2.30 17.92
N ILE A 78 -3.57 2.26 17.39
CA ILE A 78 -3.90 1.42 16.23
C ILE A 78 -3.10 1.89 15.00
N LYS A 79 -3.07 3.20 14.73
CA LYS A 79 -2.33 3.80 13.62
C LYS A 79 -0.84 3.46 13.67
N THR A 80 -0.23 3.62 14.84
CA THR A 80 1.19 3.33 15.04
C THR A 80 1.48 1.86 14.80
N ALA A 81 0.69 0.95 15.39
CA ALA A 81 0.86 -0.49 15.21
C ALA A 81 0.59 -0.91 13.76
N TRP A 82 -0.43 -0.33 13.11
CA TRP A 82 -0.78 -0.60 11.71
C TRP A 82 0.34 -0.17 10.75
N ASN A 83 0.97 0.98 11.00
CA ASN A 83 2.07 1.50 10.20
C ASN A 83 3.43 0.87 10.51
N ALA A 84 3.57 0.05 11.55
CA ALA A 84 4.85 -0.55 11.93
C ALA A 84 5.47 -1.42 10.83
N LEU A 85 4.68 -1.94 9.89
CA LEU A 85 5.17 -2.71 8.74
C LEU A 85 5.96 -1.87 7.74
N LEU A 86 5.77 -0.55 7.72
CA LEU A 86 6.39 0.32 6.73
C LEU A 86 7.87 0.52 7.07
N GLY A 87 8.73 0.08 6.17
CA GLY A 87 10.16 0.27 6.27
C GLY A 87 10.62 1.54 5.54
N ARG A 88 11.81 1.48 4.97
CA ARG A 88 12.44 2.60 4.26
C ARG A 88 12.27 2.50 2.75
N PHE A 89 12.59 3.61 2.07
CA PHE A 89 12.80 3.65 0.62
C PHE A 89 14.29 3.46 0.30
N PRO A 90 14.75 2.28 -0.16
CA PRO A 90 16.14 2.11 -0.57
C PRO A 90 16.49 3.05 -1.72
N LEU A 91 17.43 3.97 -1.51
CA LEU A 91 17.77 5.03 -2.48
C LEU A 91 18.26 4.44 -3.81
N GLU A 92 18.97 3.32 -3.77
CA GLU A 92 19.43 2.61 -4.96
C GLU A 92 18.29 2.12 -5.85
N ARG A 93 17.12 1.79 -5.28
CA ARG A 93 15.92 1.41 -6.04
C ARG A 93 15.28 2.63 -6.70
N LEU A 94 15.31 3.79 -6.05
CA LEU A 94 14.84 5.04 -6.62
C LEU A 94 15.74 5.51 -7.77
N ASP A 95 17.05 5.33 -7.65
CA ASP A 95 17.98 5.65 -8.73
C ASP A 95 17.83 4.70 -9.93
N TRP A 96 17.59 3.41 -9.68
CA TRP A 96 17.25 2.46 -10.72
C TRP A 96 15.93 2.84 -11.44
N LEU A 97 14.92 3.30 -10.70
CA LEU A 97 13.64 3.73 -11.25
C LEU A 97 13.79 4.88 -12.26
N LYS A 98 14.71 5.82 -11.98
CA LYS A 98 15.04 6.91 -12.93
C LYS A 98 15.58 6.39 -14.25
N GLN A 99 16.45 5.36 -14.22
CA GLN A 99 17.02 4.75 -15.43
C GLN A 99 15.97 3.98 -16.24
N ILE A 100 15.06 3.28 -15.57
CA ILE A 100 13.97 2.54 -16.24
C ILE A 100 13.00 3.48 -16.92
N LYS A 101 12.68 4.62 -16.30
CA LYS A 101 11.80 5.66 -16.87
C LYS A 101 12.30 6.23 -18.21
N GLU A 102 13.60 6.18 -18.48
CA GLU A 102 14.16 6.62 -19.78
C GLU A 102 13.82 5.65 -20.93
N LYS A 103 13.49 4.39 -20.63
CA LYS A 103 13.30 3.33 -21.63
C LYS A 103 11.86 2.87 -21.75
N TYR A 104 11.06 3.00 -20.67
CA TYR A 104 9.72 2.46 -20.57
C TYR A 104 8.74 3.50 -20.02
N ASN A 105 7.50 3.38 -20.42
CA ASN A 105 6.39 4.01 -19.74
C ASN A 105 6.15 3.26 -18.43
N ILE A 106 6.33 3.92 -17.31
CA ILE A 106 6.21 3.26 -16.01
C ILE A 106 5.03 3.79 -15.21
N TYR A 107 4.31 2.88 -14.62
CA TYR A 107 3.15 3.10 -13.77
C TYR A 107 3.36 2.43 -12.42
N LEU A 108 2.70 2.92 -11.41
CA LEU A 108 2.64 2.27 -10.09
C LEU A 108 1.22 1.77 -9.85
N PHE A 109 1.10 0.56 -9.29
CA PHE A 109 -0.16 0.06 -8.75
C PHE A 109 0.05 -0.64 -7.41
N SER A 110 -0.45 -0.04 -6.34
CA SER A 110 -0.29 -0.54 -4.97
C SER A 110 -1.63 -0.80 -4.30
N ASN A 111 -1.75 -1.98 -3.67
CA ASN A 111 -2.77 -2.17 -2.64
C ASN A 111 -2.29 -1.45 -1.39
N THR A 112 -3.04 -0.47 -0.95
CA THR A 112 -2.74 0.32 0.24
C THR A 112 -4.01 1.02 0.74
N ASN A 113 -3.86 1.84 1.76
CA ASN A 113 -4.94 2.61 2.35
C ASN A 113 -4.42 4.00 2.72
N GLN A 114 -5.31 4.92 3.07
CA GLN A 114 -4.93 6.30 3.35
C GLN A 114 -3.96 6.41 4.54
N ILE A 115 -4.12 5.55 5.57
CA ILE A 115 -3.26 5.56 6.77
C ILE A 115 -1.80 5.24 6.37
N HIS A 116 -1.61 4.19 5.58
CA HIS A 116 -0.29 3.83 5.07
C HIS A 116 0.25 4.84 4.07
N TYR A 117 -0.62 5.37 3.19
CA TYR A 117 -0.24 6.36 2.20
C TYR A 117 0.41 7.60 2.86
N ASP A 118 -0.26 8.17 3.84
CA ASP A 118 0.24 9.36 4.55
C ASP A 118 1.56 9.04 5.28
N ALA A 119 1.65 7.85 5.88
CA ALA A 119 2.84 7.43 6.61
C ALA A 119 4.04 7.19 5.67
N PHE A 120 3.88 6.45 4.58
CA PHE A 120 5.01 6.19 3.69
C PHE A 120 5.42 7.43 2.88
N MET A 121 4.51 8.33 2.55
CA MET A 121 4.89 9.61 1.93
C MET A 121 5.72 10.46 2.89
N LYS A 122 5.44 10.41 4.20
CA LYS A 122 6.25 11.08 5.22
C LYS A 122 7.61 10.44 5.40
N ILE A 123 7.71 9.10 5.32
CA ILE A 123 8.98 8.38 5.31
C ILE A 123 9.82 8.82 4.09
N TYR A 124 9.21 8.80 2.89
CA TYR A 124 9.86 9.24 1.67
C TYR A 124 10.40 10.67 1.77
N GLU A 125 9.58 11.60 2.26
CA GLU A 125 9.98 12.99 2.48
C GLU A 125 11.15 13.10 3.45
N THR A 126 11.12 12.35 4.55
CA THR A 126 12.17 12.35 5.56
C THR A 126 13.51 11.83 5.02
N GLU A 127 13.46 10.77 4.21
CA GLU A 127 14.67 10.12 3.69
C GLU A 127 15.28 10.82 2.47
N THR A 128 14.44 11.46 1.65
CA THR A 128 14.88 12.07 0.39
C THR A 128 14.92 13.59 0.41
N GLY A 129 14.28 14.22 1.39
CA GLY A 129 14.06 15.68 1.42
C GLY A 129 13.06 16.17 0.38
N LYS A 130 12.28 15.27 -0.24
CA LYS A 130 11.36 15.55 -1.34
C LYS A 130 9.99 14.96 -1.07
N ASN A 131 9.00 15.48 -1.76
CA ASN A 131 7.63 15.00 -1.70
C ASN A 131 7.09 14.69 -3.13
N ASP A 132 7.94 14.10 -3.96
CA ASP A 132 7.70 13.93 -5.39
C ASP A 132 7.67 12.46 -5.84
N PHE A 133 7.45 11.51 -4.91
CA PHE A 133 7.48 10.08 -5.21
C PHE A 133 6.60 9.69 -6.41
N ASN A 134 5.39 10.21 -6.45
CA ASN A 134 4.46 9.93 -7.55
C ASN A 134 4.96 10.40 -8.92
N ASN A 135 5.82 11.43 -8.97
CA ASN A 135 6.36 11.98 -10.20
C ASN A 135 7.40 11.07 -10.89
N HIS A 136 7.82 10.02 -10.21
CA HIS A 136 8.64 8.99 -10.84
C HIS A 136 7.86 8.19 -11.90
N PHE A 137 6.52 8.14 -11.81
CA PHE A 137 5.63 7.38 -12.67
C PHE A 137 4.85 8.31 -13.61
N LEU A 138 4.41 7.81 -14.76
CA LEU A 138 3.42 8.49 -15.58
C LEU A 138 2.10 8.66 -14.82
N LYS A 139 1.72 7.61 -14.08
CA LYS A 139 0.61 7.65 -13.12
C LYS A 139 0.83 6.63 -12.02
N ALA A 140 0.52 7.02 -10.77
CA ALA A 140 0.47 6.15 -9.62
C ALA A 140 -1.00 5.84 -9.27
N TYR A 141 -1.30 4.54 -9.14
CA TYR A 141 -2.61 4.04 -8.76
C TYR A 141 -2.52 3.42 -7.37
N TYR A 142 -3.42 3.84 -6.52
CA TYR A 142 -3.58 3.33 -5.17
C TYR A 142 -4.98 2.77 -5.02
N SER A 143 -5.10 1.56 -4.47
CA SER A 143 -6.36 0.82 -4.39
C SER A 143 -7.49 1.63 -3.74
N GLN A 144 -7.19 2.38 -2.65
CA GLN A 144 -8.15 3.21 -1.96
C GLN A 144 -8.70 4.36 -2.82
N ASN A 145 -7.96 4.81 -3.84
CA ASN A 145 -8.39 5.90 -4.72
C ASN A 145 -9.23 5.42 -5.91
N ILE A 146 -8.96 4.20 -6.40
CA ILE A 146 -9.66 3.64 -7.55
C ILE A 146 -10.79 2.67 -7.17
N GLY A 147 -10.93 2.33 -5.89
CA GLY A 147 -11.94 1.38 -5.40
C GLY A 147 -11.71 -0.07 -5.82
N LEU A 148 -10.53 -0.39 -6.32
CA LEU A 148 -10.17 -1.71 -6.87
C LEU A 148 -8.82 -2.15 -6.34
N ARG A 149 -8.65 -3.46 -6.08
CA ARG A 149 -7.39 -4.01 -5.55
C ARG A 149 -6.93 -5.27 -6.30
N LYS A 150 -5.65 -5.55 -6.23
CA LYS A 150 -5.07 -6.85 -6.61
C LYS A 150 -5.53 -7.93 -5.62
N PRO A 151 -5.77 -9.17 -6.04
CA PRO A 151 -5.48 -9.75 -7.36
C PRO A 151 -6.65 -9.70 -8.35
N TYR A 152 -7.71 -8.96 -8.07
CA TYR A 152 -8.89 -8.94 -8.92
C TYR A 152 -8.57 -8.39 -10.33
N PRO A 153 -8.89 -9.14 -11.42
CA PRO A 153 -8.58 -8.72 -12.79
C PRO A 153 -9.11 -7.34 -13.15
N ALA A 154 -10.28 -6.95 -12.59
CA ALA A 154 -10.89 -5.64 -12.81
C ALA A 154 -9.95 -4.48 -12.50
N SER A 155 -9.05 -4.64 -11.51
CA SER A 155 -8.11 -3.60 -11.11
C SER A 155 -7.03 -3.35 -12.16
N PHE A 156 -6.53 -4.39 -12.82
CA PHE A 156 -5.59 -4.26 -13.93
C PHE A 156 -6.29 -3.77 -15.20
N LEU A 157 -7.49 -4.27 -15.48
CA LEU A 157 -8.29 -3.82 -16.62
C LEU A 157 -8.63 -2.33 -16.53
N TYR A 158 -8.87 -1.82 -15.33
CA TYR A 158 -9.08 -0.38 -15.12
C TYR A 158 -7.87 0.43 -15.61
N ILE A 159 -6.66 0.06 -15.21
CA ILE A 159 -5.43 0.76 -15.59
C ILE A 159 -5.17 0.62 -17.09
N ILE A 160 -5.32 -0.58 -17.63
CA ILE A 160 -5.12 -0.90 -19.05
C ILE A 160 -6.04 -0.03 -19.91
N ASN A 161 -7.32 0.03 -19.58
CA ASN A 161 -8.31 0.80 -20.33
C ASN A 161 -8.08 2.31 -20.21
N GLU A 162 -7.81 2.80 -18.98
CA GLU A 162 -7.59 4.23 -18.76
C GLU A 162 -6.35 4.75 -19.49
N GLN A 163 -5.28 3.94 -19.55
CA GLN A 163 -4.03 4.30 -20.18
C GLN A 163 -3.91 3.82 -21.65
N ASN A 164 -4.96 3.19 -22.18
CA ASN A 164 -4.98 2.60 -23.53
C ASN A 164 -3.78 1.65 -23.77
N LEU A 165 -3.45 0.82 -22.77
CA LEU A 165 -2.36 -0.12 -22.86
C LEU A 165 -2.80 -1.35 -23.66
N VAL A 166 -1.85 -1.94 -24.39
CA VAL A 166 -2.05 -3.22 -25.07
C VAL A 166 -1.28 -4.27 -24.29
N PRO A 167 -1.96 -5.24 -23.62
CA PRO A 167 -1.29 -6.36 -22.96
C PRO A 167 -0.55 -7.22 -24.00
N GLU A 168 0.65 -7.66 -23.68
CA GLU A 168 1.46 -8.57 -24.50
C GLU A 168 1.39 -9.99 -23.97
#